data_36abca3c4c2d4fc56bea6c2dc7594c38
#
_entry.id   36abca3c4c2d4fc56bea6c2dc7594c38
#
_cell.length_a   1.000
_cell.length_b   1.000
_cell.length_c   1.000
_cell.angle_alpha   90.00
_cell.angle_beta   90.00
_cell.angle_gamma   90.00
#
_symmetry.space_group_name_H-M   'P 1'
#
loop_
_entity.id
_entity.type
_entity.pdbx_description
1 polymer ?
#
loop_
_entity_poly.entity_id
_entity_poly.type
_entity_poly.pdbx_seq_one_letter_code
_entity_poly.pdbx_strand_id
1 'polypeptide(L)'
;MKTDAELIREARRDAEAFTELYRRHAPAVARWFAARVPQRIAGELTAETFAQAALSLKRFRDEADGSAAPWLYGIARNLLRRSLERERVESAARRRLGAPIRSYDDDADELVERLDAAQLRPALEAALEQLPPSQHEAVQLRVIRALDYDEIADSLGCSQVAARIRVARGLSSLSRLLKGVTA
;
A
#
# COMPACT_ATOMS: atom_id res chain seq x y z
N MET A 1 -11.10 13.84 16.23
CA MET A 1 -10.35 12.56 16.04
C MET A 1 -8.93 12.93 15.65
N LYS A 2 -7.90 12.38 16.29
CA LYS A 2 -6.50 12.70 15.95
C LYS A 2 -6.17 12.27 14.52
N THR A 3 -5.38 13.07 13.81
CA THR A 3 -4.82 12.70 12.51
C THR A 3 -3.74 11.63 12.68
N ASP A 4 -3.39 10.91 11.61
CA ASP A 4 -2.29 9.92 11.67
C ASP A 4 -0.95 10.59 11.95
N ALA A 5 -0.73 11.81 11.44
CA ALA A 5 0.47 12.59 11.72
C ALA A 5 0.60 12.96 13.22
N GLU A 6 -0.52 13.22 13.89
CA GLU A 6 -0.55 13.43 15.35
C GLU A 6 -0.24 12.13 16.09
N LEU A 7 -0.89 11.04 15.70
CA LEU A 7 -0.62 9.71 16.27
C LEU A 7 0.85 9.30 16.11
N ILE A 8 1.46 9.52 14.95
CA ILE A 8 2.87 9.21 14.71
C ILE A 8 3.81 10.05 15.58
N ARG A 9 3.47 11.31 15.82
CA ARG A 9 4.25 12.16 16.74
C ARG A 9 4.17 11.66 18.18
N GLU A 10 2.98 11.26 18.62
CA GLU A 10 2.76 10.70 19.96
C GLU A 10 3.39 9.32 20.12
N ALA A 11 3.31 8.45 19.10
CA ALA A 11 3.84 7.10 19.09
C ALA A 11 5.36 7.02 19.35
N ARG A 12 6.06 8.13 19.23
CA ARG A 12 7.48 8.22 19.61
C ARG A 12 7.71 8.11 21.12
N ARG A 13 6.66 8.28 21.93
CA ARG A 13 6.71 8.28 23.41
C ARG A 13 5.62 7.40 24.03
N ASP A 14 4.57 7.11 23.28
CA ASP A 14 3.39 6.38 23.72
C ASP A 14 3.03 5.29 22.73
N ALA A 15 3.17 4.04 23.14
CA ALA A 15 2.87 2.87 22.30
C ALA A 15 1.36 2.77 21.94
N GLU A 16 0.47 3.32 22.77
CA GLU A 16 -0.98 3.26 22.50
C GLU A 16 -1.35 4.08 21.26
N ALA A 17 -0.67 5.20 21.02
CA ALA A 17 -0.84 5.98 19.80
C ALA A 17 -0.45 5.19 18.53
N PHE A 18 0.58 4.32 18.62
CA PHE A 18 0.93 3.43 17.53
C PHE A 18 -0.10 2.31 17.35
N THR A 19 -0.64 1.79 18.44
CA THR A 19 -1.70 0.78 18.40
C THR A 19 -2.95 1.30 17.68
N GLU A 20 -3.31 2.56 17.90
CA GLU A 20 -4.42 3.19 17.18
C GLU A 20 -4.11 3.34 15.67
N LEU A 21 -2.89 3.74 15.33
CA LEU A 21 -2.44 3.81 13.92
C LEU A 21 -2.52 2.42 13.25
N TYR A 22 -2.08 1.39 13.97
CA TYR A 22 -2.17 0.00 13.51
C TYR A 22 -3.62 -0.41 13.23
N ARG A 23 -4.54 -0.20 14.18
CA ARG A 23 -5.97 -0.54 14.03
C ARG A 23 -6.59 0.12 12.79
N ARG A 24 -6.23 1.35 12.50
CA ARG A 24 -6.76 2.10 11.34
C ARG A 24 -6.29 1.57 10.00
N HIS A 25 -5.03 1.17 9.91
CA HIS A 25 -4.39 0.90 8.64
C HIS A 25 -4.12 -0.58 8.37
N ALA A 26 -4.00 -1.43 9.41
CA ALA A 26 -3.64 -2.83 9.22
C ALA A 26 -4.61 -3.61 8.34
N PRO A 27 -5.95 -3.44 8.47
CA PRO A 27 -6.89 -4.15 7.59
C PRO A 27 -6.72 -3.78 6.11
N ALA A 28 -6.45 -2.50 5.81
CA ALA A 28 -6.26 -2.04 4.44
C ALA A 28 -4.92 -2.52 3.86
N VAL A 29 -3.85 -2.50 4.65
CA VAL A 29 -2.53 -3.01 4.26
C VAL A 29 -2.58 -4.52 4.04
N ALA A 30 -3.26 -5.28 4.92
CA ALA A 30 -3.42 -6.72 4.79
C ALA A 30 -4.16 -7.09 3.50
N ARG A 31 -5.30 -6.46 3.21
CA ARG A 31 -6.03 -6.64 1.95
C ARG A 31 -5.17 -6.31 0.73
N TRP A 32 -4.38 -5.24 0.81
CA TRP A 32 -3.49 -4.86 -0.28
C TRP A 32 -2.44 -5.94 -0.56
N PHE A 33 -1.89 -6.59 0.46
CA PHE A 33 -0.98 -7.72 0.30
C PHE A 33 -1.71 -8.97 -0.18
N ALA A 34 -2.88 -9.32 0.39
CA ALA A 34 -3.65 -10.49 0.03
C ALA A 34 -4.03 -10.53 -1.46
N ALA A 35 -4.29 -9.36 -2.05
CA ALA A 35 -4.51 -9.23 -3.50
C ALA A 35 -3.25 -9.50 -4.38
N ARG A 36 -2.07 -9.76 -3.78
CA ARG A 36 -0.78 -9.84 -4.50
C ARG A 36 0.08 -11.05 -4.14
N VAL A 37 -0.14 -11.62 -2.98
CA VAL A 37 0.63 -12.78 -2.46
C VAL A 37 -0.30 -13.68 -1.66
N PRO A 38 0.03 -14.98 -1.47
CA PRO A 38 -0.76 -15.90 -0.65
C PRO A 38 -1.01 -15.35 0.77
N GLN A 39 -2.18 -15.66 1.34
CA GLN A 39 -2.67 -15.12 2.62
C GLN A 39 -1.62 -15.19 3.76
N ARG A 40 -0.93 -16.33 3.89
CA ARG A 40 0.12 -16.48 4.90
C ARG A 40 1.23 -15.43 4.75
N ILE A 41 1.68 -15.20 3.51
CA ILE A 41 2.71 -14.20 3.20
C ILE A 41 2.17 -12.78 3.41
N ALA A 42 0.91 -12.54 3.06
CA ALA A 42 0.25 -11.26 3.28
C ALA A 42 0.23 -10.88 4.78
N GLY A 43 -0.08 -11.82 5.67
CA GLY A 43 -0.02 -11.61 7.12
C GLY A 43 1.38 -11.26 7.61
N GLU A 44 2.40 -12.03 7.18
CA GLU A 44 3.80 -11.78 7.53
C GLU A 44 4.26 -10.38 7.06
N LEU A 45 4.00 -10.03 5.80
CA LEU A 45 4.36 -8.73 5.24
C LEU A 45 3.61 -7.57 5.89
N THR A 46 2.36 -7.79 6.31
CA THR A 46 1.60 -6.79 7.07
C THR A 46 2.26 -6.52 8.41
N ALA A 47 2.56 -7.56 9.19
CA ALA A 47 3.23 -7.42 10.47
C ALA A 47 4.60 -6.73 10.32
N GLU A 48 5.38 -7.12 9.32
CA GLU A 48 6.68 -6.51 9.04
C GLU A 48 6.57 -5.05 8.61
N THR A 49 5.52 -4.68 7.86
CA THR A 49 5.25 -3.29 7.49
C THR A 49 5.11 -2.40 8.73
N PHE A 50 4.33 -2.83 9.70
CA PHE A 50 4.13 -2.06 10.92
C PHE A 50 5.34 -2.10 11.86
N ALA A 51 6.09 -3.20 11.90
CA ALA A 51 7.36 -3.25 12.62
C ALA A 51 8.36 -2.24 12.05
N GLN A 52 8.53 -2.18 10.72
CA GLN A 52 9.39 -1.18 10.09
C GLN A 52 8.85 0.25 10.25
N ALA A 53 7.53 0.44 10.23
CA ALA A 53 6.91 1.71 10.52
C ALA A 53 7.26 2.18 11.94
N ALA A 54 7.12 1.32 12.95
CA ALA A 54 7.47 1.63 14.35
C ALA A 54 8.94 2.05 14.48
N LEU A 55 9.85 1.34 13.82
CA LEU A 55 11.28 1.67 13.83
C LEU A 55 11.63 2.96 13.08
N SER A 56 10.75 3.41 12.17
CA SER A 56 11.00 4.56 11.30
C SER A 56 10.09 5.77 11.53
N LEU A 57 9.40 5.84 12.68
CA LEU A 57 8.51 6.97 13.04
C LEU A 57 9.18 8.35 12.92
N LYS A 58 10.49 8.43 13.20
CA LYS A 58 11.26 9.68 13.05
C LYS A 58 11.46 10.12 11.60
N ARG A 59 11.30 9.20 10.63
CA ARG A 59 11.46 9.47 9.19
C ARG A 59 10.14 9.83 8.52
N PHE A 60 9.01 9.69 9.23
CA PHE A 60 7.71 10.10 8.70
C PHE A 60 7.72 11.58 8.36
N ARG A 61 7.23 11.90 7.18
CA ARG A 61 6.94 13.26 6.72
C ARG A 61 5.48 13.31 6.34
N ASP A 62 4.78 14.30 6.85
CA ASP A 62 3.38 14.55 6.50
C ASP A 62 3.31 15.17 5.10
N GLU A 63 3.20 14.33 4.09
CA GLU A 63 3.09 14.72 2.67
C GLU A 63 1.65 14.53 2.14
N ALA A 64 0.71 14.13 3.00
CA ALA A 64 -0.65 13.72 2.61
C ALA A 64 -1.71 14.21 3.59
N ASP A 65 -1.61 15.48 4.01
CA ASP A 65 -2.61 16.17 4.82
C ASP A 65 -3.02 15.35 6.08
N GLY A 66 -2.03 14.95 6.83
CA GLY A 66 -2.18 14.21 8.08
C GLY A 66 -2.36 12.69 7.92
N SER A 67 -2.41 12.14 6.71
CA SER A 67 -2.56 10.70 6.47
C SER A 67 -1.23 9.96 6.43
N ALA A 68 -1.13 8.83 7.15
CA ALA A 68 0.02 7.94 7.10
C ALA A 68 -0.02 6.93 5.94
N ALA A 69 -1.15 6.81 5.23
CA ALA A 69 -1.33 5.78 4.22
C ALA A 69 -0.23 5.76 3.14
N PRO A 70 0.16 6.87 2.49
CA PRO A 70 1.20 6.84 1.47
C PRO A 70 2.55 6.36 2.00
N TRP A 71 2.89 6.72 3.24
CA TRP A 71 4.11 6.28 3.89
C TRP A 71 4.09 4.79 4.22
N LEU A 72 2.99 4.27 4.80
CA LEU A 72 2.81 2.86 5.10
C LEU A 72 2.85 2.01 3.81
N TYR A 73 2.15 2.44 2.76
CA TYR A 73 2.21 1.75 1.46
C TYR A 73 3.59 1.84 0.79
N GLY A 74 4.37 2.88 1.06
CA GLY A 74 5.78 2.95 0.65
C GLY A 74 6.61 1.84 1.28
N ILE A 75 6.45 1.61 2.59
CA ILE A 75 7.11 0.51 3.31
C ILE A 75 6.62 -0.84 2.78
N ALA A 76 5.29 -1.04 2.73
CA ALA A 76 4.65 -2.28 2.29
C ALA A 76 5.14 -2.70 0.89
N ARG A 77 5.23 -1.74 -0.05
CA ARG A 77 5.69 -2.02 -1.39
C ARG A 77 7.16 -2.45 -1.46
N ASN A 78 8.02 -1.82 -0.68
CA ASN A 78 9.43 -2.22 -0.61
C ASN A 78 9.56 -3.65 -0.08
N LEU A 79 8.73 -4.04 0.89
CA LEU A 79 8.68 -5.40 1.43
C LEU A 79 8.17 -6.39 0.39
N LEU A 80 7.08 -6.05 -0.30
CA LEU A 80 6.53 -6.88 -1.38
C LEU A 80 7.58 -7.15 -2.46
N ARG A 81 8.26 -6.10 -2.94
CA ARG A 81 9.31 -6.24 -3.96
C ARG A 81 10.41 -7.21 -3.51
N ARG A 82 10.89 -7.06 -2.26
CA ARG A 82 11.91 -7.96 -1.70
C ARG A 82 11.40 -9.40 -1.56
N SER A 83 10.14 -9.60 -1.18
CA SER A 83 9.53 -10.91 -1.07
C SER A 83 9.42 -11.60 -2.42
N LEU A 84 8.93 -10.90 -3.44
CA LEU A 84 8.83 -11.42 -4.81
C LEU A 84 10.19 -11.72 -5.43
N GLU A 85 11.19 -10.88 -5.19
CA GLU A 85 12.56 -11.12 -5.67
C GLU A 85 13.16 -12.38 -5.01
N ARG A 86 12.98 -12.53 -3.69
CA ARG A 86 13.42 -13.73 -2.97
C ARG A 86 12.75 -14.99 -3.52
N GLU A 87 11.43 -14.97 -3.71
CA GLU A 87 10.67 -16.08 -4.27
C GLU A 87 11.13 -16.44 -5.69
N ARG A 88 11.42 -15.42 -6.52
CA ARG A 88 11.98 -15.62 -7.87
C ARG A 88 13.33 -16.32 -7.84
N VAL A 89 14.21 -15.90 -6.94
CA VAL A 89 15.54 -16.52 -6.77
C VAL A 89 15.40 -17.97 -6.29
N GLU A 90 14.55 -18.19 -5.27
CA GLU A 90 14.29 -19.54 -4.74
C GLU A 90 13.65 -20.46 -5.79
N SER A 91 12.68 -19.96 -6.58
CA SER A 91 12.02 -20.72 -7.63
C SER A 91 13.00 -21.06 -8.77
N ALA A 92 13.91 -20.16 -9.09
CA ALA A 92 14.97 -20.42 -10.06
C ALA A 92 15.97 -21.49 -9.55
N ALA A 93 16.33 -21.43 -8.27
CA ALA A 93 17.19 -22.42 -7.65
C ALA A 93 16.52 -23.81 -7.58
N ARG A 94 15.23 -23.88 -7.18
CA ARG A 94 14.45 -25.13 -7.14
C ARG A 94 14.31 -25.77 -8.52
N ARG A 95 14.06 -24.97 -9.58
CA ARG A 95 13.99 -25.47 -10.96
C ARG A 95 15.31 -26.10 -11.39
N ARG A 96 16.45 -25.52 -11.02
CA ARG A 96 17.79 -26.10 -11.31
C ARG A 96 18.02 -27.41 -10.57
N LEU A 97 17.40 -27.61 -9.41
CA LEU A 97 17.53 -28.80 -8.56
C LEU A 97 16.44 -29.85 -8.82
N GLY A 98 15.50 -29.62 -9.77
CA GLY A 98 14.40 -30.54 -10.07
C GLY A 98 13.37 -30.74 -8.94
N ALA A 99 13.29 -29.79 -8.01
CA ALA A 99 12.35 -29.89 -6.87
C ALA A 99 10.92 -29.44 -7.26
N PRO A 100 9.86 -30.11 -6.71
CA PRO A 100 8.47 -29.78 -7.06
C PRO A 100 8.07 -28.38 -6.62
N ILE A 101 7.26 -27.69 -7.45
CA ILE A 101 6.67 -26.39 -7.18
C ILE A 101 5.55 -26.60 -6.16
N ARG A 102 5.58 -25.91 -5.02
CA ARG A 102 4.45 -25.84 -4.09
C ARG A 102 3.43 -24.84 -4.63
N SER A 103 2.24 -25.33 -5.04
CA SER A 103 1.06 -24.50 -5.21
C SER A 103 0.36 -24.36 -3.85
N TYR A 104 -0.02 -23.15 -3.47
CA TYR A 104 -0.87 -22.90 -2.31
C TYR A 104 -2.30 -22.67 -2.82
N ASP A 105 -3.22 -23.52 -2.38
CA ASP A 105 -4.66 -23.33 -2.49
C ASP A 105 -5.14 -22.53 -1.26
N ASP A 106 -5.77 -21.40 -1.50
CA ASP A 106 -6.37 -20.54 -0.46
C ASP A 106 -7.68 -19.93 -1.01
N ASP A 107 -8.68 -20.80 -1.26
CA ASP A 107 -9.89 -20.40 -2.00
C ASP A 107 -11.08 -19.88 -1.14
N ALA A 108 -11.04 -19.97 0.19
CA ALA A 108 -12.23 -19.74 1.01
C ALA A 108 -12.43 -18.28 1.49
N ASP A 109 -11.36 -17.55 1.83
CA ASP A 109 -11.46 -16.16 2.31
C ASP A 109 -11.57 -15.14 1.17
N GLU A 110 -11.20 -15.54 -0.05
CA GLU A 110 -11.17 -14.69 -1.24
C GLU A 110 -12.59 -14.26 -1.71
N LEU A 111 -13.62 -15.05 -1.38
CA LEU A 111 -15.00 -14.80 -1.84
C LEU A 111 -15.66 -13.62 -1.12
N VAL A 112 -15.45 -13.47 0.20
CA VAL A 112 -16.03 -12.38 1.01
C VAL A 112 -15.36 -11.04 0.66
N GLU A 113 -14.04 -11.02 0.49
CA GLU A 113 -13.30 -9.82 0.08
C GLU A 113 -13.64 -9.36 -1.34
N ARG A 114 -13.96 -10.30 -2.25
CA ARG A 114 -14.42 -9.96 -3.61
C ARG A 114 -15.77 -9.26 -3.64
N LEU A 115 -16.68 -9.56 -2.71
CA LEU A 115 -18.00 -8.92 -2.62
C LEU A 115 -17.88 -7.46 -2.17
N ASP A 116 -17.06 -7.17 -1.16
CA ASP A 116 -16.82 -5.80 -0.68
C ASP A 116 -16.05 -4.96 -1.73
N ALA A 117 -15.07 -5.56 -2.39
CA ALA A 117 -14.33 -4.92 -3.47
C ALA A 117 -15.21 -4.64 -4.70
N ALA A 118 -16.17 -5.53 -5.02
CA ALA A 118 -17.11 -5.34 -6.13
C ALA A 118 -18.07 -4.16 -5.89
N GLN A 119 -18.48 -3.93 -4.63
CA GLN A 119 -19.34 -2.79 -4.27
C GLN A 119 -18.60 -1.44 -4.30
N LEU A 120 -17.32 -1.42 -3.93
CA LEU A 120 -16.50 -0.21 -3.94
C LEU A 120 -15.90 0.12 -5.31
N ARG A 121 -15.85 -0.86 -6.23
CA ARG A 121 -15.24 -0.68 -7.54
C ARG A 121 -15.84 0.46 -8.36
N PRO A 122 -17.19 0.56 -8.54
CA PRO A 122 -17.77 1.65 -9.32
C PRO A 122 -17.47 3.03 -8.73
N ALA A 123 -17.52 3.14 -7.40
CA ALA A 123 -17.20 4.40 -6.71
C ALA A 123 -15.72 4.77 -6.87
N LEU A 124 -14.83 3.80 -6.82
CA LEU A 124 -13.40 4.02 -7.03
C LEU A 124 -13.08 4.41 -8.48
N GLU A 125 -13.70 3.74 -9.46
CA GLU A 125 -13.55 4.07 -10.88
C GLU A 125 -14.02 5.49 -11.15
N ALA A 126 -15.22 5.86 -10.68
CA ALA A 126 -15.75 7.21 -10.79
C ALA A 126 -14.87 8.27 -10.08
N ALA A 127 -14.27 7.94 -8.95
CA ALA A 127 -13.37 8.82 -8.24
C ALA A 127 -12.02 8.98 -8.98
N LEU A 128 -11.52 7.91 -9.59
CA LEU A 128 -10.30 7.94 -10.42
C LEU A 128 -10.48 8.83 -11.65
N GLU A 129 -11.64 8.76 -12.32
CA GLU A 129 -11.95 9.58 -13.48
C GLU A 129 -12.03 11.09 -13.15
N GLN A 130 -12.34 11.45 -11.91
CA GLN A 130 -12.36 12.84 -11.45
C GLN A 130 -10.97 13.41 -11.12
N LEU A 131 -9.93 12.56 -11.10
CA LEU A 131 -8.57 13.05 -10.88
C LEU A 131 -8.03 13.78 -12.12
N PRO A 132 -7.23 14.84 -11.94
CA PRO A 132 -6.43 15.39 -13.03
C PRO A 132 -5.58 14.30 -13.69
N PRO A 133 -5.46 14.25 -15.02
CA PRO A 133 -4.79 13.16 -15.75
C PRO A 133 -3.41 12.81 -15.21
N SER A 134 -2.60 13.83 -14.88
CA SER A 134 -1.25 13.61 -14.32
C SER A 134 -1.23 13.01 -12.91
N GLN A 135 -2.29 13.20 -12.12
CA GLN A 135 -2.43 12.57 -10.80
C GLN A 135 -2.97 11.15 -10.94
N HIS A 136 -3.95 10.93 -11.80
CA HIS A 136 -4.51 9.63 -12.12
C HIS A 136 -3.40 8.66 -12.58
N GLU A 137 -2.62 9.07 -13.58
CA GLU A 137 -1.53 8.26 -14.12
C GLU A 137 -0.45 7.97 -13.06
N ALA A 138 -0.04 8.98 -12.27
CA ALA A 138 0.92 8.79 -11.19
C ALA A 138 0.43 7.82 -10.12
N VAL A 139 -0.87 7.87 -9.74
CA VAL A 139 -1.48 6.93 -8.80
C VAL A 139 -1.54 5.53 -9.39
N GLN A 140 -1.93 5.37 -10.65
CA GLN A 140 -1.93 4.06 -11.32
C GLN A 140 -0.54 3.43 -11.34
N LEU A 141 0.49 4.18 -11.75
CA LEU A 141 1.85 3.69 -11.78
C LEU A 141 2.33 3.30 -10.37
N ARG A 142 1.97 4.09 -9.36
CA ARG A 142 2.38 3.84 -7.98
C ARG A 142 1.66 2.68 -7.33
N VAL A 143 0.33 2.60 -7.44
CA VAL A 143 -0.50 1.66 -6.68
C VAL A 143 -0.69 0.35 -7.44
N ILE A 144 -1.01 0.41 -8.74
CA ILE A 144 -1.32 -0.79 -9.52
C ILE A 144 -0.03 -1.44 -10.05
N ARG A 145 0.87 -0.63 -10.64
CA ARG A 145 2.12 -1.17 -11.20
C ARG A 145 3.26 -1.25 -10.18
N ALA A 146 3.07 -0.74 -8.97
CA ALA A 146 4.03 -0.76 -7.88
C ALA A 146 5.42 -0.17 -8.24
N LEU A 147 5.47 0.84 -9.11
CA LEU A 147 6.71 1.50 -9.53
C LEU A 147 7.28 2.40 -8.44
N ASP A 148 8.61 2.55 -8.41
CA ASP A 148 9.29 3.52 -7.57
C ASP A 148 9.14 4.94 -8.11
N TYR A 149 9.41 5.95 -7.28
CA TYR A 149 9.25 7.34 -7.71
C TYR A 149 10.21 7.74 -8.82
N ASP A 150 11.37 7.08 -8.95
CA ASP A 150 12.32 7.27 -10.04
C ASP A 150 11.71 6.73 -11.34
N GLU A 151 11.18 5.51 -11.31
CA GLU A 151 10.51 4.87 -12.44
C GLU A 151 9.25 5.64 -12.88
N ILE A 152 8.50 6.19 -11.91
CA ILE A 152 7.35 7.05 -12.19
C ILE A 152 7.81 8.37 -12.82
N ALA A 153 8.88 8.95 -12.31
CA ALA A 153 9.44 10.19 -12.84
C ALA A 153 9.88 10.02 -14.30
N ASP A 154 10.58 8.92 -14.59
CA ASP A 154 11.00 8.55 -15.94
C ASP A 154 9.79 8.32 -16.87
N SER A 155 8.79 7.55 -16.42
CA SER A 155 7.56 7.29 -17.17
C SER A 155 6.77 8.56 -17.51
N LEU A 156 6.71 9.51 -16.57
CA LEU A 156 5.92 10.74 -16.70
C LEU A 156 6.72 11.94 -17.22
N GLY A 157 8.00 11.77 -17.54
CA GLY A 157 8.89 12.83 -17.99
C GLY A 157 8.98 13.99 -16.99
N CYS A 158 9.08 13.68 -15.68
CA CYS A 158 9.10 14.69 -14.64
C CYS A 158 10.15 14.38 -13.56
N SER A 159 10.41 15.32 -12.64
CA SER A 159 11.32 15.04 -11.52
C SER A 159 10.71 14.08 -10.51
N GLN A 160 11.53 13.35 -9.76
CA GLN A 160 11.12 12.46 -8.67
C GLN A 160 10.25 13.18 -7.63
N VAL A 161 10.59 14.45 -7.33
CA VAL A 161 9.80 15.29 -6.41
C VAL A 161 8.41 15.56 -6.99
N ALA A 162 8.31 15.87 -8.29
CA ALA A 162 7.04 16.09 -8.95
C ALA A 162 6.18 14.82 -9.01
N ALA A 163 6.79 13.65 -9.29
CA ALA A 163 6.13 12.35 -9.24
C ALA A 163 5.53 12.07 -7.85
N ARG A 164 6.31 12.30 -6.79
CA ARG A 164 5.86 12.15 -5.40
C ARG A 164 4.69 13.07 -5.07
N ILE A 165 4.75 14.33 -5.46
CA ILE A 165 3.68 15.31 -5.24
C ILE A 165 2.40 14.91 -5.99
N ARG A 166 2.51 14.46 -7.26
CA ARG A 166 1.36 14.00 -8.05
C ARG A 166 0.66 12.80 -7.39
N VAL A 167 1.44 11.80 -6.93
CA VAL A 167 0.89 10.64 -6.21
C VAL A 167 0.21 11.07 -4.91
N ALA A 168 0.86 11.88 -4.09
CA ALA A 168 0.32 12.33 -2.82
C ALA A 168 -0.99 13.11 -3.00
N ARG A 169 -1.05 14.06 -3.94
CA ARG A 169 -2.26 14.83 -4.27
C ARG A 169 -3.38 13.93 -4.81
N GLY A 170 -3.04 12.98 -5.69
CA GLY A 170 -4.01 12.03 -6.24
C GLY A 170 -4.64 11.16 -5.15
N LEU A 171 -3.83 10.60 -4.25
CA LEU A 171 -4.33 9.80 -3.12
C LEU A 171 -5.18 10.61 -2.14
N SER A 172 -4.78 11.85 -1.84
CA SER A 172 -5.56 12.76 -1.01
C SER A 172 -6.92 13.10 -1.63
N SER A 173 -6.94 13.37 -2.94
CA SER A 173 -8.19 13.64 -3.68
C SER A 173 -9.11 12.42 -3.71
N LEU A 174 -8.57 11.22 -3.97
CA LEU A 174 -9.35 9.98 -3.91
C LEU A 174 -9.95 9.75 -2.52
N SER A 175 -9.17 9.97 -1.46
CA SER A 175 -9.67 9.83 -0.09
C SER A 175 -10.85 10.76 0.20
N ARG A 176 -10.84 12.00 -0.32
CA ARG A 176 -11.96 12.94 -0.14
C ARG A 176 -13.20 12.51 -0.93
N LEU A 177 -13.01 12.11 -2.18
CA LEU A 177 -14.10 11.67 -3.06
C LEU A 177 -14.80 10.42 -2.52
N LEU A 178 -14.03 9.45 -2.04
CA LEU A 178 -14.58 8.20 -1.48
C LEU A 178 -15.27 8.40 -0.14
N LYS A 179 -14.81 9.32 0.71
CA LYS A 179 -15.50 9.66 1.96
C LYS A 179 -16.90 10.23 1.73
N GLY A 180 -17.12 10.93 0.62
CA GLY A 180 -18.44 11.43 0.23
C GLY A 180 -19.42 10.37 -0.27
N VAL A 181 -18.95 9.16 -0.57
CA VAL A 181 -19.78 8.05 -1.07
C VAL A 181 -20.15 7.07 0.06
N THR A 182 -19.39 7.07 1.17
CA THR A 182 -19.61 6.17 2.32
C THR A 182 -20.31 6.85 3.50
N ALA A 183 -20.78 8.09 3.34
CA ALA A 183 -21.61 8.84 4.30
C ALA A 183 -23.06 8.87 3.83
#